data_f158027c82089d616dde5c33d65deb95
#
_entry.id   f158027c82089d616dde5c33d65deb95
#
_cell.length_a   1.000
_cell.length_b   1.000
_cell.length_c   1.000
_cell.angle_alpha   90.00
_cell.angle_beta   90.00
_cell.angle_gamma   90.00
#
_symmetry.space_group_name_H-M   'P 1'
#
loop_
_entity.id
_entity.type
_entity.pdbx_description
1 polymer ?
#
loop_
_entity_poly.entity_id
_entity_poly.type
_entity_poly.pdbx_seq_one_letter_code
_entity_poly.pdbx_strand_id
1 'polypeptide(L)'
;MAAMTTPTSVPCPAGQYRFLPGIEPFSSGTVAMAGHEVVHVTLQAVRPWRDGFALIDAHLREAGRPRAALCAIELRSPRPFSFGGFDEFNGAYRKLLESWGLLVDGVNPIARTNVAPVVGAPAEPSLFGFSYTVPSRDPGPPTFVVAGSGDLRGRTAADIVRRGETSPEALAEKAAYVMATQADRLAGLGSTWAEVTAVDIYTPHPIRGFLERGLLDVMGPAAIHGVHWYLSRPPIEGLEYEMDMRGVRREARLGR
;
A
#
# COMPACT_ATOMS: atom_id res chain seq x y z
N MET A 1 -21.99 -21.58 5.35
CA MET A 1 -21.05 -20.62 4.75
C MET A 1 -21.70 -19.24 4.84
N ALA A 2 -21.25 -18.37 5.74
CA ALA A 2 -21.71 -16.99 5.77
C ALA A 2 -21.20 -16.30 4.51
N ALA A 3 -22.09 -15.65 3.75
CA ALA A 3 -21.70 -14.83 2.62
C ALA A 3 -20.76 -13.72 3.14
N MET A 4 -19.51 -13.75 2.72
CA MET A 4 -18.59 -12.64 2.97
C MET A 4 -19.14 -11.44 2.20
N THR A 5 -19.68 -10.47 2.91
CA THR A 5 -20.08 -9.19 2.31
C THR A 5 -18.80 -8.50 1.86
N THR A 6 -18.66 -8.31 0.54
CA THR A 6 -17.55 -7.51 -0.02
C THR A 6 -17.55 -6.13 0.65
N PRO A 7 -16.44 -5.69 1.23
CA PRO A 7 -16.39 -4.38 1.88
C PRO A 7 -16.76 -3.28 0.87
N THR A 8 -17.70 -2.42 1.24
CA THR A 8 -18.14 -1.32 0.38
C THR A 8 -17.19 -0.14 0.54
N SER A 9 -16.69 0.39 -0.58
CA SER A 9 -15.82 1.56 -0.56
C SER A 9 -16.59 2.83 -0.11
N VAL A 10 -15.93 3.65 0.72
CA VAL A 10 -16.46 4.91 1.27
C VAL A 10 -15.95 6.09 0.45
N PRO A 11 -16.81 7.08 0.11
CA PRO A 11 -16.37 8.25 -0.64
C PRO A 11 -15.54 9.21 0.22
N CYS A 12 -14.49 9.80 -0.37
CA CYS A 12 -13.74 10.96 0.12
C CYS A 12 -13.87 12.10 -0.89
N PRO A 13 -14.99 12.87 -0.89
CA PRO A 13 -15.26 13.86 -1.93
C PRO A 13 -14.23 14.97 -2.00
N ALA A 14 -13.70 15.41 -0.85
CA ALA A 14 -12.65 16.43 -0.80
C ALA A 14 -11.35 15.99 -1.49
N GLY A 15 -11.07 14.67 -1.49
CA GLY A 15 -9.91 14.05 -2.15
C GLY A 15 -10.21 13.57 -3.56
N GLN A 16 -11.48 13.50 -3.98
CA GLN A 16 -11.91 12.97 -5.28
C GLN A 16 -11.52 11.50 -5.50
N TYR A 17 -11.63 10.70 -4.44
CA TYR A 17 -11.44 9.24 -4.47
C TYR A 17 -12.42 8.53 -3.53
N ARG A 18 -12.52 7.23 -3.65
CA ARG A 18 -13.17 6.34 -2.69
C ARG A 18 -12.08 5.49 -2.03
N PHE A 19 -12.34 5.02 -0.82
CA PHE A 19 -11.40 4.14 -0.12
C PHE A 19 -12.12 2.93 0.50
N LEU A 20 -11.40 1.83 0.61
CA LEU A 20 -11.83 0.68 1.39
C LEU A 20 -11.38 0.89 2.84
N PRO A 21 -12.29 0.92 3.82
CA PRO A 21 -11.89 0.90 5.22
C PRO A 21 -10.93 -0.27 5.50
N GLY A 22 -9.89 0.01 6.23
CA GLY A 22 -8.89 -0.98 6.64
C GLY A 22 -8.82 -1.09 8.16
N ILE A 23 -7.60 -1.17 8.66
CA ILE A 23 -7.35 -1.05 10.10
C ILE A 23 -7.23 0.44 10.46
N GLU A 24 -7.30 0.75 11.76
CA GLU A 24 -7.32 2.15 12.23
C GLU A 24 -6.24 3.08 11.60
N PRO A 25 -4.97 2.65 11.44
CA PRO A 25 -3.93 3.53 10.93
C PRO A 25 -3.91 3.77 9.42
N PHE A 26 -4.65 2.99 8.61
CA PHE A 26 -4.68 3.18 7.15
C PHE A 26 -5.86 2.44 6.48
N SER A 27 -6.27 2.90 5.29
CA SER A 27 -7.25 2.21 4.46
C SER A 27 -6.62 1.01 3.74
N SER A 28 -7.47 0.06 3.34
CA SER A 28 -7.04 -1.12 2.57
C SER A 28 -6.74 -0.82 1.10
N GLY A 29 -7.18 0.34 0.60
CA GLY A 29 -6.92 0.79 -0.76
C GLY A 29 -7.79 1.97 -1.13
N THR A 30 -7.45 2.63 -2.24
CA THR A 30 -8.13 3.82 -2.75
C THR A 30 -8.33 3.72 -4.26
N VAL A 31 -9.42 4.28 -4.77
CA VAL A 31 -9.73 4.35 -6.20
C VAL A 31 -10.23 5.75 -6.56
N ALA A 32 -9.73 6.32 -7.64
CA ALA A 32 -10.15 7.64 -8.12
C ALA A 32 -11.63 7.69 -8.47
N MET A 33 -12.29 8.80 -8.17
CA MET A 33 -13.66 9.08 -8.63
C MET A 33 -13.66 9.47 -10.11
N ALA A 34 -14.82 9.38 -10.74
CA ALA A 34 -15.01 9.80 -12.14
C ALA A 34 -14.50 11.23 -12.38
N GLY A 35 -13.81 11.45 -13.50
CA GLY A 35 -13.18 12.73 -13.83
C GLY A 35 -11.84 12.98 -13.12
N HIS A 36 -11.32 12.00 -12.40
CA HIS A 36 -10.01 12.07 -11.75
C HIS A 36 -9.20 10.80 -11.98
N GLU A 37 -7.90 10.91 -11.78
CA GLU A 37 -6.98 9.76 -11.76
C GLU A 37 -5.99 9.88 -10.61
N VAL A 38 -5.46 8.75 -10.17
CA VAL A 38 -4.34 8.68 -9.22
C VAL A 38 -3.03 8.84 -9.99
N VAL A 39 -2.16 9.71 -9.47
CA VAL A 39 -0.75 9.81 -9.88
C VAL A 39 0.09 9.24 -8.76
N HIS A 40 1.02 8.36 -9.10
CA HIS A 40 1.99 7.81 -8.16
C HIS A 40 3.33 8.56 -8.27
N VAL A 41 3.93 8.85 -7.11
CA VAL A 41 5.19 9.59 -7.02
C VAL A 41 6.16 8.83 -6.13
N THR A 42 7.34 8.53 -6.66
CA THR A 42 8.46 7.94 -5.91
C THR A 42 9.53 9.00 -5.67
N LEU A 43 10.11 9.04 -4.48
CA LEU A 43 11.22 9.93 -4.17
C LEU A 43 12.55 9.33 -4.67
N GLN A 44 13.42 10.14 -5.24
CA GLN A 44 14.77 9.71 -5.58
C GLN A 44 15.61 9.40 -4.32
N ALA A 45 15.37 10.15 -3.24
CA ALA A 45 15.96 9.92 -1.93
C ALA A 45 14.86 9.98 -0.87
N VAL A 46 14.80 8.97 -0.01
CA VAL A 46 13.83 8.92 1.09
C VAL A 46 14.02 10.12 2.03
N ARG A 47 12.94 10.56 2.68
CA ARG A 47 12.92 11.67 3.64
C ARG A 47 12.33 11.20 4.97
N PRO A 48 12.87 11.62 6.13
CA PRO A 48 12.19 11.42 7.39
C PRO A 48 10.69 11.69 7.25
N TRP A 49 9.84 10.81 7.75
CA TRP A 49 8.43 10.84 7.35
C TRP A 49 7.72 12.18 7.61
N ARG A 50 8.12 12.92 8.68
CA ARG A 50 7.55 14.25 8.97
C ARG A 50 7.95 15.29 7.92
N ASP A 51 9.22 15.28 7.50
CA ASP A 51 9.72 16.13 6.43
C ASP A 51 9.11 15.70 5.07
N GLY A 52 8.89 14.40 4.91
CA GLY A 52 8.17 13.83 3.78
C GLY A 52 6.75 14.39 3.65
N PHE A 53 6.02 14.56 4.75
CA PHE A 53 4.70 15.19 4.72
C PHE A 53 4.78 16.69 4.34
N ALA A 54 5.79 17.40 4.81
CA ALA A 54 6.02 18.79 4.37
C ALA A 54 6.29 18.87 2.85
N LEU A 55 7.05 17.92 2.32
CA LEU A 55 7.29 17.79 0.88
C LEU A 55 5.99 17.50 0.12
N ILE A 56 5.16 16.56 0.61
CA ILE A 56 3.84 16.26 0.02
C ILE A 56 2.97 17.52 -0.01
N ASP A 57 2.91 18.27 1.09
CA ASP A 57 2.11 19.50 1.16
C ASP A 57 2.57 20.55 0.13
N ALA A 58 3.88 20.72 -0.03
CA ALA A 58 4.43 21.61 -1.04
C ALA A 58 4.10 21.13 -2.46
N HIS A 59 4.27 19.85 -2.74
CA HIS A 59 3.97 19.24 -4.04
C HIS A 59 2.48 19.37 -4.40
N LEU A 60 1.58 19.09 -3.46
CA LEU A 60 0.14 19.21 -3.69
C LEU A 60 -0.26 20.66 -3.98
N ARG A 61 0.30 21.63 -3.25
CA ARG A 61 0.06 23.06 -3.52
C ARG A 61 0.54 23.49 -4.91
N GLU A 62 1.71 23.03 -5.33
CA GLU A 62 2.26 23.29 -6.66
C GLU A 62 1.39 22.66 -7.76
N ALA A 63 0.85 21.46 -7.51
CA ALA A 63 -0.10 20.77 -8.39
C ALA A 63 -1.52 21.37 -8.35
N GLY A 64 -1.77 22.41 -7.54
CA GLY A 64 -3.11 22.99 -7.37
C GLY A 64 -4.10 22.04 -6.69
N ARG A 65 -3.60 21.13 -5.84
CA ARG A 65 -4.44 20.12 -5.17
C ARG A 65 -4.51 20.37 -3.67
N PRO A 66 -5.68 20.10 -3.05
CA PRO A 66 -5.81 20.16 -1.59
C PRO A 66 -5.08 18.98 -0.93
N ARG A 67 -4.73 19.09 0.35
CA ARG A 67 -4.18 17.97 1.14
C ARG A 67 -5.02 16.71 1.07
N ALA A 68 -6.34 16.86 1.03
CA ALA A 68 -7.28 15.76 0.90
C ALA A 68 -7.09 14.91 -0.38
N ALA A 69 -6.41 15.44 -1.41
CA ALA A 69 -6.09 14.67 -2.62
C ALA A 69 -5.05 13.57 -2.37
N LEU A 70 -4.26 13.64 -1.27
CA LEU A 70 -3.37 12.55 -0.85
C LEU A 70 -4.21 11.28 -0.60
N CYS A 71 -3.92 10.20 -1.32
CA CYS A 71 -4.70 8.96 -1.23
C CYS A 71 -3.87 7.73 -0.85
N ALA A 72 -2.54 7.78 -1.00
CA ALA A 72 -1.66 6.70 -0.53
C ALA A 72 -0.28 7.22 -0.15
N ILE A 73 0.41 6.51 0.74
CA ILE A 73 1.83 6.73 1.07
C ILE A 73 2.59 5.42 1.16
N GLU A 74 3.86 5.49 0.85
CA GLU A 74 4.81 4.40 1.05
C GLU A 74 5.94 4.84 1.96
N LEU A 75 6.16 4.03 3.00
CA LEU A 75 7.19 4.28 4.00
C LEU A 75 8.28 3.21 3.93
N ARG A 76 9.47 3.60 4.38
CA ARG A 76 10.58 2.69 4.64
C ARG A 76 11.02 2.91 6.08
N SER A 77 11.10 1.83 6.85
CA SER A 77 11.48 1.84 8.27
C SER A 77 12.90 1.28 8.46
N PRO A 78 13.60 1.66 9.53
CA PRO A 78 14.96 1.15 9.81
C PRO A 78 15.02 -0.36 9.99
N ARG A 79 13.97 -0.91 10.59
CA ARG A 79 13.78 -2.33 10.90
C ARG A 79 12.29 -2.61 11.12
N PRO A 80 11.86 -3.87 11.12
CA PRO A 80 10.53 -4.24 11.57
C PRO A 80 10.29 -3.76 13.01
N PHE A 81 9.06 -3.40 13.31
CA PHE A 81 8.62 -3.04 14.65
C PHE A 81 8.15 -4.29 15.40
N SER A 82 8.28 -4.29 16.73
CA SER A 82 7.40 -5.14 17.53
C SER A 82 5.93 -4.73 17.32
N PHE A 83 4.97 -5.57 17.68
CA PHE A 83 3.54 -5.22 17.59
C PHE A 83 3.24 -3.90 18.34
N GLY A 84 3.71 -3.75 19.60
CA GLY A 84 3.51 -2.51 20.37
C GLY A 84 4.21 -1.29 19.75
N GLY A 85 5.43 -1.46 19.22
CA GLY A 85 6.14 -0.37 18.53
C GLY A 85 5.45 0.06 17.24
N PHE A 86 4.79 -0.86 16.54
CA PHE A 86 3.97 -0.55 15.38
C PHE A 86 2.74 0.28 15.76
N ASP A 87 2.08 -0.05 16.87
CA ASP A 87 0.94 0.71 17.37
C ASP A 87 1.35 2.12 17.82
N GLU A 88 2.51 2.28 18.48
CA GLU A 88 3.05 3.58 18.86
C GLU A 88 3.33 4.47 17.63
N PHE A 89 4.02 3.93 16.63
CA PHE A 89 4.25 4.63 15.37
C PHE A 89 2.93 5.03 14.70
N ASN A 90 1.97 4.12 14.65
CA ASN A 90 0.65 4.35 14.06
C ASN A 90 -0.12 5.46 14.78
N GLY A 91 -0.03 5.54 16.11
CA GLY A 91 -0.63 6.62 16.90
C GLY A 91 -0.07 7.99 16.53
N ALA A 92 1.25 8.09 16.37
CA ALA A 92 1.91 9.34 15.94
C ALA A 92 1.53 9.72 14.49
N TYR A 93 1.49 8.74 13.60
CA TYR A 93 1.08 8.91 12.22
C TYR A 93 -0.37 9.40 12.10
N ARG A 94 -1.31 8.76 12.82
CA ARG A 94 -2.71 9.15 12.85
C ARG A 94 -2.90 10.61 13.32
N LYS A 95 -2.21 11.03 14.39
CA LYS A 95 -2.26 12.41 14.88
C LYS A 95 -1.85 13.44 13.82
N LEU A 96 -0.88 13.11 12.97
CA LEU A 96 -0.51 13.97 11.85
C LEU A 96 -1.64 14.10 10.84
N LEU A 97 -2.27 12.98 10.45
CA LEU A 97 -3.39 13.00 9.52
C LEU A 97 -4.60 13.76 10.07
N GLU A 98 -4.89 13.62 11.35
CA GLU A 98 -5.91 14.41 12.06
C GLU A 98 -5.60 15.90 12.01
N SER A 99 -4.36 16.29 12.26
CA SER A 99 -3.92 17.69 12.19
C SER A 99 -4.02 18.28 10.79
N TRP A 100 -4.01 17.44 9.77
CA TRP A 100 -4.21 17.82 8.37
C TRP A 100 -5.69 17.82 7.96
N GLY A 101 -6.59 17.37 8.83
CA GLY A 101 -8.03 17.28 8.55
C GLY A 101 -8.38 16.21 7.52
N LEU A 102 -7.63 15.12 7.48
CA LEU A 102 -7.75 14.10 6.43
C LEU A 102 -8.72 12.96 6.76
N LEU A 103 -9.15 12.83 8.01
CA LEU A 103 -10.07 11.76 8.37
C LEU A 103 -11.47 12.01 7.82
N VAL A 104 -12.10 10.96 7.31
CA VAL A 104 -13.50 10.95 6.86
C VAL A 104 -14.34 10.24 7.94
N ASP A 105 -15.20 10.95 8.63
CA ASP A 105 -16.00 10.43 9.75
C ASP A 105 -15.17 9.64 10.78
N GLY A 106 -13.97 10.15 11.07
CA GLY A 106 -13.03 9.53 12.01
C GLY A 106 -12.22 8.34 11.44
N VAL A 107 -12.48 7.95 10.18
CA VAL A 107 -11.77 6.85 9.50
C VAL A 107 -10.63 7.41 8.63
N ASN A 108 -9.48 6.76 8.66
CA ASN A 108 -8.36 7.13 7.81
C ASN A 108 -8.59 6.66 6.36
N PRO A 109 -8.68 7.58 5.37
CA PRO A 109 -8.94 7.23 3.98
C PRO A 109 -7.67 6.85 3.21
N ILE A 110 -6.47 7.09 3.75
CA ILE A 110 -5.19 6.97 3.03
C ILE A 110 -4.69 5.53 3.08
N ALA A 111 -4.41 4.94 1.92
CA ALA A 111 -3.74 3.65 1.81
C ALA A 111 -2.27 3.79 2.24
N ARG A 112 -1.70 2.73 2.82
CA ARG A 112 -0.30 2.76 3.23
C ARG A 112 0.39 1.42 3.04
N THR A 113 1.63 1.48 2.54
CA THR A 113 2.62 0.43 2.62
C THR A 113 3.78 0.91 3.50
N ASN A 114 4.27 0.06 4.41
CA ASN A 114 5.45 0.35 5.21
C ASN A 114 6.30 -0.91 5.31
N VAL A 115 7.56 -0.84 4.94
CA VAL A 115 8.46 -2.01 4.94
C VAL A 115 9.85 -1.61 5.42
N ALA A 116 10.65 -2.59 5.83
CA ALA A 116 12.01 -2.39 6.32
C ALA A 116 13.03 -2.99 5.32
N PRO A 117 13.73 -2.16 4.52
CA PRO A 117 14.78 -2.63 3.62
C PRO A 117 15.87 -3.40 4.39
N VAL A 118 16.32 -4.53 3.82
CA VAL A 118 17.41 -5.32 4.41
C VAL A 118 18.76 -4.66 4.16
N VAL A 119 18.87 -3.93 3.04
CA VAL A 119 20.08 -3.19 2.66
C VAL A 119 19.72 -1.72 2.45
N GLY A 120 20.53 -0.82 2.98
CA GLY A 120 20.31 0.63 2.82
C GLY A 120 19.08 1.16 3.54
N ALA A 121 18.66 0.53 4.65
CA ALA A 121 17.56 1.01 5.46
C ALA A 121 17.83 2.44 5.96
N PRO A 122 16.80 3.31 6.01
CA PRO A 122 16.95 4.65 6.54
C PRO A 122 17.20 4.63 8.07
N ALA A 123 17.76 5.72 8.61
CA ALA A 123 18.02 5.82 10.05
C ALA A 123 16.73 5.92 10.90
N GLU A 124 15.64 6.40 10.31
CA GLU A 124 14.31 6.54 10.93
C GLU A 124 13.21 6.27 9.89
N PRO A 125 11.95 6.03 10.31
CA PRO A 125 10.85 5.87 9.36
C PRO A 125 10.81 7.03 8.39
N SER A 126 10.79 6.72 7.09
CA SER A 126 10.98 7.70 6.02
C SER A 126 9.97 7.51 4.89
N LEU A 127 9.55 8.61 4.28
CA LEU A 127 8.73 8.62 3.07
C LEU A 127 9.57 8.13 1.89
N PHE A 128 9.04 7.14 1.18
CA PHE A 128 9.59 6.62 -0.07
C PHE A 128 8.78 7.07 -1.29
N GLY A 129 7.45 7.07 -1.15
CA GLY A 129 6.53 7.45 -2.21
C GLY A 129 5.17 7.87 -1.66
N PHE A 130 4.36 8.44 -2.53
CA PHE A 130 2.98 8.81 -2.24
C PHE A 130 2.15 8.83 -3.51
N SER A 131 0.83 8.76 -3.36
CA SER A 131 -0.10 8.91 -4.47
C SER A 131 -1.16 9.94 -4.15
N TYR A 132 -1.61 10.66 -5.17
CA TYR A 132 -2.62 11.69 -5.04
C TYR A 132 -3.49 11.77 -6.29
N THR A 133 -4.70 12.31 -6.13
CA THR A 133 -5.64 12.47 -7.24
C THR A 133 -5.44 13.77 -7.98
N VAL A 134 -5.64 13.73 -9.29
CA VAL A 134 -5.69 14.91 -10.16
C VAL A 134 -6.89 14.82 -11.09
N PRO A 135 -7.42 15.95 -11.61
CA PRO A 135 -8.41 15.91 -12.68
C PRO A 135 -7.87 15.16 -13.90
N SER A 136 -8.72 14.34 -14.51
CA SER A 136 -8.41 13.61 -15.74
C SER A 136 -9.61 13.63 -16.67
N ARG A 137 -9.36 13.78 -17.96
CA ARG A 137 -10.36 13.66 -19.03
C ARG A 137 -10.26 12.30 -19.74
N ASP A 138 -9.33 11.46 -19.32
CA ASP A 138 -9.17 10.13 -19.87
C ASP A 138 -10.37 9.24 -19.47
N PRO A 139 -11.11 8.68 -20.42
CA PRO A 139 -12.25 7.80 -20.16
C PRO A 139 -11.81 6.35 -19.79
N GLY A 140 -10.51 6.10 -19.67
CA GLY A 140 -9.97 4.77 -19.33
C GLY A 140 -10.46 4.23 -17.99
N PRO A 141 -10.05 3.01 -17.63
CA PRO A 141 -10.44 2.38 -16.37
C PRO A 141 -10.01 3.23 -15.16
N PRO A 142 -10.69 3.10 -14.01
CA PRO A 142 -10.33 3.84 -12.82
C PRO A 142 -8.90 3.50 -12.37
N THR A 143 -8.21 4.49 -11.85
CA THR A 143 -6.87 4.30 -11.26
C THR A 143 -6.97 4.14 -9.76
N PHE A 144 -6.09 3.32 -9.18
CA PHE A 144 -6.17 2.91 -7.79
C PHE A 144 -4.81 2.58 -7.18
N VAL A 145 -4.81 2.48 -5.85
CA VAL A 145 -3.72 1.90 -5.05
C VAL A 145 -4.34 0.93 -4.05
N VAL A 146 -3.78 -0.27 -3.94
CA VAL A 146 -4.09 -1.23 -2.89
C VAL A 146 -2.96 -1.21 -1.87
N ALA A 147 -3.30 -1.00 -0.60
CA ALA A 147 -2.34 -0.90 0.51
C ALA A 147 -1.53 -2.18 0.72
N GLY A 148 -0.37 -2.05 1.33
CA GLY A 148 0.44 -3.18 1.77
C GLY A 148 -0.33 -4.17 2.65
N SER A 149 -0.08 -5.44 2.43
CA SER A 149 -0.65 -6.54 3.21
C SER A 149 0.44 -7.58 3.45
N GLY A 150 0.70 -7.86 4.71
CA GLY A 150 1.63 -8.91 5.15
C GLY A 150 0.95 -10.24 5.38
N ASP A 151 1.76 -11.27 5.66
CA ASP A 151 1.34 -12.64 5.94
C ASP A 151 0.72 -12.81 7.35
N LEU A 152 -0.24 -11.92 7.70
CA LEU A 152 -0.91 -11.82 9.00
C LEU A 152 -2.43 -11.90 8.85
N ARG A 153 -3.06 -12.96 9.41
CA ARG A 153 -4.51 -13.18 9.34
C ARG A 153 -5.32 -12.34 10.33
N GLY A 154 -4.71 -11.95 11.41
CA GLY A 154 -5.35 -11.23 12.52
C GLY A 154 -4.51 -10.11 13.06
N ARG A 155 -4.41 -9.98 14.39
CA ARG A 155 -3.75 -8.84 15.06
C ARG A 155 -2.60 -9.24 15.99
N THR A 156 -2.31 -10.53 16.11
CA THR A 156 -1.32 -11.05 17.05
C THR A 156 -0.27 -11.90 16.34
N ALA A 157 0.84 -12.13 16.99
CA ALA A 157 1.89 -13.00 16.45
C ALA A 157 1.41 -14.44 16.19
N ALA A 158 0.35 -14.90 16.87
CA ALA A 158 -0.23 -16.23 16.63
C ALA A 158 -0.97 -16.32 15.29
N ASP A 159 -1.38 -15.19 14.74
CA ASP A 159 -2.10 -15.10 13.48
C ASP A 159 -1.20 -15.07 12.24
N ILE A 160 0.13 -15.09 12.43
CA ILE A 160 1.10 -15.12 11.32
C ILE A 160 0.98 -16.46 10.58
N VAL A 161 0.84 -16.39 9.26
CA VAL A 161 0.80 -17.58 8.39
C VAL A 161 2.12 -18.33 8.50
N ARG A 162 2.07 -19.63 8.85
CA ARG A 162 3.29 -20.46 9.00
C ARG A 162 4.39 -19.74 9.81
N ARG A 163 3.99 -19.25 10.99
CA ARG A 163 4.85 -18.48 11.88
C ARG A 163 6.18 -19.15 12.14
N GLY A 164 7.30 -18.41 11.94
CA GLY A 164 8.66 -18.88 12.16
C GLY A 164 9.21 -19.81 11.06
N GLU A 165 8.41 -20.10 10.03
CA GLU A 165 8.83 -20.95 8.92
C GLU A 165 9.15 -20.11 7.68
N THR A 166 10.26 -20.46 7.02
CA THR A 166 10.77 -19.80 5.81
C THR A 166 11.21 -20.80 4.73
N SER A 167 10.71 -22.06 4.82
CA SER A 167 10.90 -23.02 3.74
C SER A 167 10.21 -22.54 2.45
N PRO A 168 10.60 -23.03 1.27
CA PRO A 168 9.94 -22.68 0.02
C PRO A 168 8.42 -22.89 0.06
N GLU A 169 7.94 -23.96 0.68
CA GLU A 169 6.53 -24.29 0.84
C GLU A 169 5.84 -23.30 1.77
N ALA A 170 6.47 -22.93 2.89
CA ALA A 170 5.93 -21.95 3.83
C ALA A 170 5.82 -20.56 3.19
N LEU A 171 6.84 -20.16 2.42
CA LEU A 171 6.84 -18.89 1.69
C LEU A 171 5.77 -18.87 0.59
N ALA A 172 5.54 -19.99 -0.10
CA ALA A 172 4.46 -20.10 -1.08
C ALA A 172 3.08 -19.95 -0.43
N GLU A 173 2.85 -20.55 0.76
CA GLU A 173 1.59 -20.39 1.51
C GLU A 173 1.39 -18.95 2.01
N LYS A 174 2.45 -18.28 2.49
CA LYS A 174 2.42 -16.87 2.89
C LYS A 174 2.05 -15.98 1.70
N ALA A 175 2.71 -16.18 0.57
CA ALA A 175 2.44 -15.45 -0.67
C ALA A 175 1.00 -15.70 -1.17
N ALA A 176 0.52 -16.93 -1.16
CA ALA A 176 -0.84 -17.27 -1.58
C ALA A 176 -1.89 -16.57 -0.69
N TYR A 177 -1.67 -16.53 0.63
CA TYR A 177 -2.54 -15.80 1.55
C TYR A 177 -2.59 -14.30 1.24
N VAL A 178 -1.42 -13.69 1.02
CA VAL A 178 -1.31 -12.25 0.72
C VAL A 178 -1.95 -11.95 -0.64
N MET A 179 -1.71 -12.78 -1.67
CA MET A 179 -2.36 -12.67 -2.99
C MET A 179 -3.88 -12.71 -2.90
N ALA A 180 -4.44 -13.63 -2.13
CA ALA A 180 -5.90 -13.70 -1.91
C ALA A 180 -6.42 -12.41 -1.25
N THR A 181 -5.73 -11.91 -0.22
CA THR A 181 -6.07 -10.64 0.45
C THR A 181 -6.03 -9.46 -0.52
N GLN A 182 -5.03 -9.40 -1.40
CA GLN A 182 -4.90 -8.35 -2.39
C GLN A 182 -6.01 -8.44 -3.45
N ALA A 183 -6.36 -9.64 -3.91
CA ALA A 183 -7.46 -9.86 -4.83
C ALA A 183 -8.81 -9.41 -4.25
N ASP A 184 -9.07 -9.70 -2.98
CA ASP A 184 -10.29 -9.27 -2.28
C ASP A 184 -10.37 -7.74 -2.17
N ARG A 185 -9.25 -7.08 -1.87
CA ARG A 185 -9.17 -5.61 -1.82
C ARG A 185 -9.38 -4.99 -3.19
N LEU A 186 -8.77 -5.56 -4.23
CA LEU A 186 -8.92 -5.12 -5.62
C LEU A 186 -10.40 -5.19 -6.05
N ALA A 187 -11.06 -6.33 -5.80
CA ALA A 187 -12.49 -6.50 -6.05
C ALA A 187 -13.34 -5.51 -5.25
N GLY A 188 -12.99 -5.24 -3.98
CA GLY A 188 -13.67 -4.26 -3.13
C GLY A 188 -13.55 -2.82 -3.64
N LEU A 189 -12.50 -2.48 -4.40
CA LEU A 189 -12.35 -1.21 -5.12
C LEU A 189 -13.14 -1.18 -6.43
N GLY A 190 -13.73 -2.30 -6.86
CA GLY A 190 -14.41 -2.44 -8.14
C GLY A 190 -13.47 -2.57 -9.34
N SER A 191 -12.22 -2.99 -9.09
CA SER A 191 -11.17 -3.16 -10.10
C SER A 191 -10.79 -4.64 -10.26
N THR A 192 -10.05 -4.95 -11.31
CA THR A 192 -9.61 -6.29 -11.68
C THR A 192 -8.11 -6.33 -11.97
N TRP A 193 -7.53 -7.51 -12.04
CA TRP A 193 -6.13 -7.69 -12.43
C TRP A 193 -5.79 -7.09 -13.79
N ALA A 194 -6.76 -6.98 -14.73
CA ALA A 194 -6.53 -6.38 -16.04
C ALA A 194 -6.15 -4.88 -15.98
N GLU A 195 -6.43 -4.22 -14.86
CA GLU A 195 -6.16 -2.79 -14.65
C GLU A 195 -4.92 -2.55 -13.78
N VAL A 196 -4.30 -3.61 -13.25
CA VAL A 196 -3.07 -3.50 -12.44
C VAL A 196 -1.89 -3.21 -13.36
N THR A 197 -1.12 -2.17 -13.04
CA THR A 197 0.07 -1.75 -13.79
C THR A 197 1.38 -1.98 -13.04
N ALA A 198 1.33 -2.19 -11.71
CA ALA A 198 2.50 -2.53 -10.92
C ALA A 198 2.12 -3.38 -9.71
N VAL A 199 2.96 -4.37 -9.42
CA VAL A 199 2.90 -5.23 -8.24
C VAL A 199 4.26 -5.18 -7.56
N ASP A 200 4.27 -4.78 -6.30
CA ASP A 200 5.45 -4.65 -5.47
C ASP A 200 5.46 -5.75 -4.40
N ILE A 201 6.54 -6.51 -4.33
CA ILE A 201 6.74 -7.63 -3.40
C ILE A 201 7.87 -7.28 -2.45
N TYR A 202 7.64 -7.49 -1.17
CA TYR A 202 8.58 -7.20 -0.10
C TYR A 202 8.87 -8.47 0.69
N THR A 203 10.02 -9.05 0.47
CA THR A 203 10.50 -10.23 1.19
C THR A 203 12.03 -10.32 1.11
N PRO A 204 12.73 -10.74 2.17
CA PRO A 204 14.17 -11.03 2.11
C PRO A 204 14.47 -12.41 1.50
N HIS A 205 13.44 -13.19 1.19
CA HIS A 205 13.55 -14.56 0.70
C HIS A 205 13.41 -14.66 -0.81
N PRO A 206 14.07 -15.66 -1.45
CA PRO A 206 13.91 -15.89 -2.89
C PRO A 206 12.44 -16.20 -3.26
N ILE A 207 11.91 -15.49 -4.25
CA ILE A 207 10.53 -15.66 -4.74
C ILE A 207 10.42 -16.69 -5.88
N ARG A 208 11.54 -17.17 -6.42
CA ARG A 208 11.58 -18.01 -7.62
C ARG A 208 10.70 -19.27 -7.51
N GLY A 209 10.61 -19.87 -6.32
CA GLY A 209 9.85 -21.11 -6.11
C GLY A 209 8.34 -20.99 -6.30
N PHE A 210 7.79 -19.79 -6.18
CA PHE A 210 6.36 -19.52 -6.31
C PHE A 210 6.02 -18.39 -7.31
N LEU A 211 7.02 -17.80 -7.96
CA LEU A 211 6.82 -16.65 -8.86
C LEU A 211 5.86 -16.98 -10.00
N GLU A 212 6.08 -18.06 -10.73
CA GLU A 212 5.29 -18.39 -11.90
C GLU A 212 3.85 -18.74 -11.51
N ARG A 213 3.67 -19.86 -10.78
CA ARG A 213 2.34 -20.39 -10.45
C ARG A 213 1.63 -19.64 -9.33
N GLY A 214 2.38 -19.13 -8.36
CA GLY A 214 1.82 -18.48 -7.18
C GLY A 214 1.51 -17.00 -7.38
N LEU A 215 2.14 -16.34 -8.35
CA LEU A 215 1.99 -14.91 -8.61
C LEU A 215 1.55 -14.64 -10.03
N LEU A 216 2.38 -14.92 -11.04
CA LEU A 216 2.12 -14.51 -12.43
C LEU A 216 0.85 -15.16 -13.01
N ASP A 217 0.62 -16.45 -12.76
CA ASP A 217 -0.60 -17.13 -13.20
C ASP A 217 -1.85 -16.52 -12.56
N VAL A 218 -1.78 -16.13 -11.28
CA VAL A 218 -2.89 -15.48 -10.56
C VAL A 218 -3.13 -14.06 -11.04
N MET A 219 -2.07 -13.32 -11.37
CA MET A 219 -2.14 -11.98 -11.94
C MET A 219 -2.78 -11.94 -13.33
N GLY A 220 -2.74 -13.05 -14.06
CA GLY A 220 -3.33 -13.16 -15.40
C GLY A 220 -2.84 -12.05 -16.34
N PRO A 221 -3.72 -11.15 -16.85
CA PRO A 221 -3.31 -10.09 -17.79
C PRO A 221 -2.22 -9.16 -17.23
N ALA A 222 -2.19 -8.93 -15.92
CA ALA A 222 -1.19 -8.07 -15.29
C ALA A 222 0.22 -8.68 -15.27
N ALA A 223 0.36 -9.98 -15.52
CA ALA A 223 1.66 -10.66 -15.56
C ALA A 223 2.63 -10.07 -16.58
N ILE A 224 2.11 -9.39 -17.63
CA ILE A 224 2.95 -8.71 -18.65
C ILE A 224 3.80 -7.60 -18.03
N HIS A 225 3.37 -7.02 -16.91
CA HIS A 225 4.12 -5.97 -16.19
C HIS A 225 5.20 -6.55 -15.26
N GLY A 226 5.16 -7.88 -15.00
CA GLY A 226 6.06 -8.53 -14.05
C GLY A 226 5.78 -8.09 -12.61
N VAL A 227 6.80 -8.21 -11.77
CA VAL A 227 6.75 -7.79 -10.36
C VAL A 227 8.02 -7.02 -10.02
N HIS A 228 7.92 -6.03 -9.13
CA HIS A 228 9.08 -5.42 -8.49
C HIS A 228 9.35 -6.16 -7.18
N TRP A 229 10.49 -6.79 -7.06
CA TRP A 229 10.90 -7.46 -5.83
C TRP A 229 11.89 -6.59 -5.06
N TYR A 230 11.45 -6.13 -3.90
CA TYR A 230 12.26 -5.39 -2.95
C TYR A 230 12.81 -6.34 -1.88
N LEU A 231 14.11 -6.34 -1.67
CA LEU A 231 14.76 -7.07 -0.59
C LEU A 231 14.47 -6.34 0.74
N SER A 232 13.26 -6.52 1.22
CA SER A 232 12.72 -5.82 2.38
C SER A 232 11.91 -6.78 3.26
N ARG A 233 11.84 -6.51 4.55
CA ARG A 233 10.93 -7.20 5.47
C ARG A 233 9.62 -6.42 5.60
N PRO A 234 8.49 -7.10 5.82
CA PRO A 234 7.27 -6.44 6.30
C PRO A 234 7.52 -5.61 7.57
N PRO A 235 6.59 -4.70 7.94
CA PRO A 235 6.85 -3.73 9.00
C PRO A 235 6.79 -4.31 10.42
N ILE A 236 6.31 -5.54 10.59
CA ILE A 236 6.14 -6.18 11.90
C ILE A 236 7.07 -7.38 12.01
N GLU A 237 7.72 -7.53 13.16
CA GLU A 237 8.60 -8.67 13.45
C GLU A 237 7.89 -10.01 13.29
N GLY A 238 8.57 -10.95 12.62
CA GLY A 238 8.06 -12.30 12.36
C GLY A 238 7.22 -12.44 11.10
N LEU A 239 6.84 -11.36 10.43
CA LEU A 239 6.30 -11.40 9.07
C LEU A 239 7.46 -11.55 8.07
N GLU A 240 7.22 -12.33 7.01
CA GLU A 240 8.27 -12.66 6.04
C GLU A 240 7.89 -12.29 4.59
N TYR A 241 6.61 -11.96 4.35
CA TYR A 241 6.12 -11.62 3.02
C TYR A 241 5.06 -10.53 3.08
N GLU A 242 5.18 -9.51 2.25
CA GLU A 242 4.19 -8.46 2.04
C GLU A 242 4.13 -8.11 0.56
N MET A 243 2.99 -7.60 0.12
CA MET A 243 2.86 -6.98 -1.20
C MET A 243 1.84 -5.87 -1.19
N ASP A 244 2.01 -4.95 -2.13
CA ASP A 244 1.01 -3.98 -2.55
C ASP A 244 0.89 -3.98 -4.08
N MET A 245 -0.07 -3.22 -4.58
CA MET A 245 -0.23 -3.03 -6.03
C MET A 245 -0.93 -1.73 -6.35
N ARG A 246 -0.80 -1.32 -7.61
CA ARG A 246 -1.49 -0.16 -8.14
C ARG A 246 -1.87 -0.33 -9.60
N GLY A 247 -2.92 0.37 -10.00
CA GLY A 247 -3.30 0.59 -11.39
C GLY A 247 -3.29 2.08 -11.67
N VAL A 248 -2.19 2.61 -12.23
CA VAL A 248 -2.01 4.03 -12.50
C VAL A 248 -1.49 4.25 -13.92
N ARG A 249 -1.86 5.37 -14.52
CA ARG A 249 -1.38 5.77 -15.86
C ARG A 249 -0.18 6.68 -15.81
N ARG A 250 0.05 7.33 -14.66
CA ARG A 250 1.15 8.28 -14.47
C ARG A 250 1.95 7.94 -13.23
N GLU A 251 3.23 7.78 -13.44
CA GLU A 251 4.23 7.68 -12.39
C GLU A 251 5.27 8.78 -12.57
N ALA A 252 5.66 9.40 -11.47
CA ALA A 252 6.67 10.44 -11.46
C ALA A 252 7.76 10.13 -10.42
N ARG A 253 8.95 10.66 -10.64
CA ARG A 253 10.02 10.60 -9.66
C ARG A 253 10.41 12.03 -9.28
N LEU A 254 10.32 12.33 -7.99
CA LEU A 254 10.79 13.62 -7.47
C LEU A 254 12.28 13.51 -7.17
N GLY A 255 13.05 14.42 -7.78
CA GLY A 255 14.43 14.70 -7.44
C GLY A 255 14.54 15.45 -6.10
N ARG A 256 15.69 15.99 -5.86
CA ARG A 256 16.00 16.81 -4.67
C ARG A 256 15.21 18.09 -4.62
#